data_9f5942281d266a9079fbbfd0a2f41ff8
#
_entry.id   9f5942281d266a9079fbbfd0a2f41ff8
#
_cell.length_a   1.000
_cell.length_b   1.000
_cell.length_c   1.000
_cell.angle_alpha   90.00
_cell.angle_beta   90.00
_cell.angle_gamma   90.00
#
_symmetry.space_group_name_H-M   'P 1'
#
loop_
_entity.id
_entity.type
_entity.pdbx_description
1 polymer ?
#
loop_
_entity_poly.entity_id
_entity_poly.type
_entity_poly.pdbx_seq_one_letter_code
_entity_poly.pdbx_strand_id
1 'polypeptide(L)' 'MPTRNVVLSEHQQQLVEDLVQSGRYQNASEVLRDGLRLVEERERYENAKLEALKQAARQ' A
#
# COMPACT_ATOMS: atom_id res chain seq x y z
N MET A 1 5.38 -15.58 -13.35
CA MET A 1 4.33 -14.76 -12.72
C MET A 1 3.64 -13.91 -13.76
N PRO A 2 2.32 -13.84 -13.74
CA PRO A 2 1.65 -12.96 -14.71
C PRO A 2 1.96 -11.49 -14.40
N THR A 3 2.21 -10.76 -15.45
CA THR A 3 2.44 -9.32 -15.36
C THR A 3 1.10 -8.61 -15.28
N ARG A 4 0.97 -7.67 -14.37
CA ARG A 4 -0.24 -6.87 -14.25
C ARG A 4 0.07 -5.42 -14.58
N ASN A 5 -0.79 -4.83 -15.39
CA ASN A 5 -0.69 -3.41 -15.73
C ASN A 5 -1.55 -2.61 -14.78
N VAL A 6 -1.01 -1.50 -14.31
CA VAL A 6 -1.71 -0.60 -13.40
C VAL A 6 -1.91 0.73 -14.10
N VAL A 7 -3.14 1.22 -14.10
CA VAL A 7 -3.46 2.54 -14.65
C VAL A 7 -3.49 3.54 -13.50
N LEU A 8 -2.67 4.56 -13.61
CA LEU A 8 -2.57 5.61 -12.60
C LEU A 8 -3.16 6.92 -13.14
N SER A 9 -3.76 7.71 -12.26
CA SER A 9 -4.15 9.07 -12.60
C SER A 9 -2.89 9.93 -12.80
N GLU A 10 -3.07 11.10 -13.42
CA GLU A 10 -1.94 12.01 -13.61
C GLU A 10 -1.30 12.40 -12.28
N HIS A 11 -2.13 12.65 -11.27
CA HIS A 11 -1.63 12.99 -9.95
C HIS A 11 -0.81 11.85 -9.35
N GLN A 12 -1.31 10.63 -9.47
CA GLN A 12 -0.62 9.45 -8.95
C GLN A 12 0.69 9.19 -9.69
N GLN A 13 0.67 9.37 -11.00
CA GLN A 13 1.88 9.21 -11.81
C GLN A 13 2.94 10.23 -11.42
N GLN A 14 2.54 11.47 -11.22
CA GLN A 14 3.46 12.51 -10.78
C GLN A 14 4.04 12.20 -9.41
N LEU A 15 3.22 11.70 -8.49
CA LEU A 15 3.69 11.30 -7.17
C LEU A 15 4.77 10.22 -7.28
N VAL A 16 4.53 9.20 -8.10
CA VAL A 16 5.50 8.12 -8.30
C VAL A 16 6.80 8.67 -8.86
N GLU A 17 6.72 9.53 -9.87
CA GLU A 17 7.90 10.12 -10.48
C GLU A 17 8.70 10.96 -9.48
N ASP A 18 8.01 11.74 -8.66
CA ASP A 18 8.66 12.57 -7.65
C ASP A 18 9.39 11.71 -6.61
N LEU A 19 8.79 10.60 -6.21
CA LEU A 19 9.40 9.70 -5.25
C LEU A 19 10.64 9.02 -5.80
N VAL A 20 10.62 8.65 -7.08
CA VAL A 20 11.79 8.08 -7.73
C VAL A 20 12.89 9.13 -7.86
N GLN A 21 12.55 10.34 -8.28
CA GLN A 21 13.53 11.41 -8.46
C GLN A 21 14.13 11.87 -7.15
N SER A 22 13.40 11.72 -6.04
CA SER A 22 13.90 12.09 -4.72
C SER A 22 15.02 11.17 -4.22
N GLY A 23 15.21 10.02 -4.89
CA GLY A 23 16.20 9.03 -4.48
C GLY A 23 15.73 8.03 -3.44
N ARG A 24 14.49 8.17 -2.97
CA ARG A 24 13.94 7.22 -1.99
C ARG A 24 13.65 5.86 -2.60
N TYR A 25 13.33 5.84 -3.89
CA TYR A 25 13.01 4.62 -4.62
C TYR A 25 13.82 4.60 -5.91
N GLN A 26 14.17 3.42 -6.36
CA GLN A 26 14.97 3.27 -7.57
C GLN A 26 14.13 3.32 -8.83
N ASN A 27 12.87 2.88 -8.73
CA ASN A 27 11.98 2.83 -9.88
C ASN A 27 10.52 2.79 -9.42
N ALA A 28 9.61 2.90 -10.39
CA ALA A 28 8.17 2.92 -10.11
C ALA A 28 7.68 1.63 -9.47
N SER A 29 8.23 0.49 -9.88
CA SER A 29 7.83 -0.80 -9.31
C SER A 29 8.12 -0.86 -7.82
N GLU A 30 9.23 -0.29 -7.38
CA GLU A 30 9.59 -0.23 -5.97
C GLU A 30 8.58 0.60 -5.18
N VAL A 31 8.15 1.74 -5.74
CA VAL A 31 7.14 2.58 -5.11
C VAL A 31 5.84 1.79 -4.92
N LEU A 32 5.42 1.09 -5.97
CA LEU A 32 4.15 0.35 -5.91
C LEU A 32 4.21 -0.81 -4.93
N ARG A 33 5.34 -1.52 -4.86
CA ARG A 33 5.51 -2.61 -3.90
C ARG A 33 5.46 -2.09 -2.47
N ASP A 34 6.11 -0.96 -2.21
CA ASP A 34 6.07 -0.36 -0.88
C ASP A 34 4.65 0.09 -0.53
N GLY A 35 3.94 0.66 -1.50
CA GLY A 35 2.54 1.04 -1.30
C GLY A 35 1.67 -0.16 -0.95
N LEU A 36 1.85 -1.28 -1.65
CA LEU A 36 1.11 -2.49 -1.36
C LEU A 36 1.46 -3.05 0.02
N ARG A 37 2.73 -2.98 0.41
CA ARG A 37 3.15 -3.39 1.75
C ARG A 37 2.44 -2.57 2.82
N LEU A 38 2.32 -1.27 2.61
CA LEU A 38 1.63 -0.38 3.53
C LEU A 38 0.14 -0.71 3.61
N VAL A 39 -0.48 -1.05 2.47
CA VAL A 39 -1.88 -1.48 2.45
C VAL A 39 -2.04 -2.78 3.24
N GLU A 40 -1.14 -3.73 3.07
CA GLU A 40 -1.17 -4.98 3.82
C GLU A 40 -1.07 -4.75 5.32
N GLU A 41 -0.17 -3.87 5.75
CA GLU A 41 -0.02 -3.52 7.16
C GLU A 41 -1.28 -2.91 7.71
N ARG A 42 -1.89 -2.03 6.94
CA ARG A 42 -3.14 -1.38 7.31
C ARG A 42 -4.26 -2.39 7.49
N GLU A 43 -4.36 -3.33 6.55
CA GLU A 43 -5.38 -4.37 6.62
C GLU A 43 -5.18 -5.27 7.84
N ARG A 44 -3.95 -5.63 8.15
CA ARG A 44 -3.65 -6.41 9.34
C ARG A 44 -4.04 -5.67 10.62
N TYR A 45 -3.76 -4.38 10.66
CA TYR A 45 -4.13 -3.55 11.80
C TYR A 45 -5.65 -3.49 11.96
N GLU A 46 -6.37 -3.25 10.86
CA GLU A 46 -7.83 -3.18 10.89
C GLU A 46 -8.45 -4.51 11.32
N ASN A 47 -7.93 -5.62 10.81
CA ASN A 47 -8.41 -6.94 11.18
C ASN A 47 -8.15 -7.24 12.65
N ALA A 48 -6.99 -6.90 13.16
CA ALA A 48 -6.67 -7.09 14.57
C ALA A 48 -7.59 -6.27 15.46
N LYS A 49 -7.88 -5.04 15.06
CA LYS A 49 -8.79 -4.17 15.79
C LYS A 49 -10.21 -4.74 15.81
N LEU A 50 -10.66 -5.25 14.67
CA LEU A 50 -11.99 -5.84 14.55
C LEU A 50 -12.12 -7.09 15.44
N GLU A 51 -11.10 -7.94 15.45
CA GLU A 51 -11.08 -9.12 16.30
C GLU A 51 -11.14 -8.76 17.79
N ALA A 52 -10.40 -7.72 18.18
CA ALA A 52 -10.43 -7.25 19.56
C ALA A 52 -11.82 -6.77 19.95
N LEU A 53 -12.50 -6.04 19.05
CA LEU A 53 -13.86 -5.58 19.30
C LEU A 53 -14.86 -6.73 19.39
N LYS A 54 -14.70 -7.74 18.53
CA LYS A 54 -15.55 -8.92 18.56
C LYS A 54 -15.40 -9.69 19.88
N GLN A 55 -14.19 -9.84 20.34
CA GLN A 55 -13.91 -10.53 21.59
C GLN A 55 -14.51 -9.77 22.78
N ALA A 56 -14.37 -8.44 22.77
CA ALA A 56 -14.97 -7.62 23.82
C ALA A 56 -16.49 -7.74 23.85
N ALA A 57 -17.12 -7.81 22.68
CA ALA A 57 -18.56 -7.93 22.58
C ALA A 57 -19.09 -9.27 23.08
N ARG A 58 -18.26 -10.31 23.10
CA ARG A 58 -18.66 -11.64 23.55
C ARG A 58 -18.61 -11.83 25.07
N GLN A 59 -18.02 -10.88 25.75
CA GLN A 59 -18.01 -10.91 27.20
C GLN A 59 -19.30 -10.33 27.76
#